data_3b742fae85910bb60c218db99594a7ce
#
_entry.id   3b742fae85910bb60c218db99594a7ce
#
_cell.length_a   1.000
_cell.length_b   1.000
_cell.length_c   1.000
_cell.angle_alpha   90.00
_cell.angle_beta   90.00
_cell.angle_gamma   90.00
#
_symmetry.space_group_name_H-M   'P 1'
#
loop_
_entity.id
_entity.type
_entity.pdbx_description
1 polymer ?
#
loop_
_entity_poly.entity_id
_entity_poly.type
_entity_poly.pdbx_seq_one_letter_code
_entity_poly.pdbx_strand_id
1 'polypeptide(L)'
;TEVVETSKISKLKKKDGEIRAEFQLETPILMNQEYTLRFDVTLDNGETYYYYTRLLQRAGTNISEYLEFADSFYQTCLDPENASTLAAYLEPDETQTNSTYENLNIHSSFERITWGTLDMKLEKKAVPVIKDMNETTCSIYLTYVLSDTPEDETTDYYNVTDFYRMRYAQSRVMLLDFDRNTQELYDGKHTELTSKGIDLGVVAKDVQYQSNKSSDIVAFVQEGELWSYNRSANKTTQIFSFRDGDLDERENLQEHGVKIVRVEESGDIDFVVYGYMNRDVHEGEVGIAVYHYGAELNQVEEELFIPMKSSYEYLKEDMELLSYVTRDDMLYVILEDDLYQIDIKQKSFQIVKEKLIKDRYVVSKSQASLAWMDQEEENACTQITVMSLEQGDTYTIQAQSGQKIKALGFMNEDLVYGIANDSDIVTDNAGNTVFAMNTVRIEQFGGEVVKEHHEDNVWVSNVKLQEGLLELERVQWENGAYVAISSDHIMNNLQI
;
A
#
# COMPACT_ATOMS: atom_id res chain seq x y z
N THR A 1 -13.93 20.39 13.70
CA THR A 1 -12.71 20.41 14.54
C THR A 1 -12.59 21.80 15.13
N GLU A 2 -12.56 21.91 16.46
CA GLU A 2 -12.45 23.18 17.17
C GLU A 2 -10.97 23.43 17.51
N VAL A 3 -10.46 24.62 17.21
CA VAL A 3 -9.12 25.04 17.61
C VAL A 3 -9.16 25.44 19.08
N VAL A 4 -8.45 24.70 19.94
CA VAL A 4 -8.41 24.92 21.40
C VAL A 4 -7.45 26.06 21.75
N GLU A 5 -6.29 26.12 21.12
CA GLU A 5 -5.25 27.11 21.34
C GLU A 5 -4.42 27.35 20.11
N THR A 6 -3.93 28.56 19.93
CA THR A 6 -2.93 28.90 18.92
C THR A 6 -1.87 29.79 19.55
N SER A 7 -0.61 29.36 19.51
CA SER A 7 0.52 30.08 20.10
C SER A 7 1.60 30.32 19.07
N LYS A 8 2.18 31.52 19.06
CA LYS A 8 3.33 31.83 18.21
C LYS A 8 4.64 31.58 18.97
N ILE A 9 5.47 30.70 18.41
CA ILE A 9 6.79 30.41 18.96
C ILE A 9 7.78 31.43 18.41
N SER A 10 8.34 32.28 19.27
CA SER A 10 9.30 33.34 18.89
C SER A 10 10.73 33.09 19.37
N LYS A 11 10.94 32.13 20.29
CA LYS A 11 12.24 31.80 20.86
C LYS A 11 12.77 30.52 20.25
N LEU A 12 13.64 30.67 19.24
CA LEU A 12 14.36 29.58 18.61
C LEU A 12 15.80 29.56 19.08
N LYS A 13 16.33 28.40 19.44
CA LYS A 13 17.73 28.17 19.81
C LYS A 13 18.40 27.33 18.71
N LYS A 14 19.50 27.82 18.14
CA LYS A 14 20.34 27.02 17.22
C LYS A 14 21.43 26.33 18.03
N LYS A 15 21.52 25.03 17.94
CA LYS A 15 22.56 24.22 18.57
C LYS A 15 22.84 22.97 17.72
N ASP A 16 24.12 22.72 17.45
CA ASP A 16 24.60 21.51 16.74
C ASP A 16 23.90 21.26 15.38
N GLY A 17 23.62 22.33 14.60
CA GLY A 17 22.90 22.23 13.32
C GLY A 17 21.38 22.22 13.43
N GLU A 18 20.82 21.97 14.62
CA GLU A 18 19.38 21.90 14.86
C GLU A 18 18.80 23.25 15.31
N ILE A 19 17.53 23.48 14.99
CA ILE A 19 16.71 24.55 15.54
C ILE A 19 15.77 23.98 16.58
N ARG A 20 15.93 24.40 17.84
CA ARG A 20 15.09 23.98 18.95
C ARG A 20 14.13 25.07 19.37
N ALA A 21 12.85 24.72 19.49
CA ALA A 21 11.79 25.58 19.98
C ALA A 21 11.22 25.01 21.28
N GLU A 22 11.02 25.87 22.26
CA GLU A 22 10.35 25.52 23.52
C GLU A 22 9.09 26.39 23.67
N PHE A 23 7.97 25.75 23.93
CA PHE A 23 6.70 26.44 24.17
C PHE A 23 5.92 25.77 25.31
N GLN A 24 5.00 26.50 25.86
CA GLN A 24 4.11 26.03 26.94
C GLN A 24 2.68 26.24 26.51
N LEU A 25 1.86 25.21 26.67
CA LEU A 25 0.42 25.32 26.50
C LEU A 25 -0.20 26.09 27.65
N GLU A 26 -1.03 27.09 27.36
CA GLU A 26 -1.76 27.89 28.33
C GLU A 26 -3.10 27.24 28.70
N THR A 27 -3.73 26.56 27.75
CA THR A 27 -4.99 25.85 27.94
C THR A 27 -4.74 24.49 28.60
N PRO A 28 -5.40 24.18 29.73
CA PRO A 28 -5.27 22.87 30.37
C PRO A 28 -5.71 21.74 29.47
N ILE A 29 -4.89 20.71 29.34
CA ILE A 29 -5.21 19.47 28.63
C ILE A 29 -6.05 18.60 29.55
N LEU A 30 -7.17 18.09 29.01
CA LEU A 30 -8.04 17.20 29.77
C LEU A 30 -7.47 15.76 29.76
N MET A 31 -7.61 15.11 30.93
CA MET A 31 -7.20 13.70 31.09
C MET A 31 -7.98 12.78 30.11
N ASN A 32 -7.29 11.84 29.49
CA ASN A 32 -7.84 10.84 28.60
C ASN A 32 -8.52 11.42 27.34
N GLN A 33 -8.22 12.67 27.00
CA GLN A 33 -8.65 13.29 25.74
C GLN A 33 -7.45 13.47 24.82
N GLU A 34 -7.58 13.02 23.58
CA GLU A 34 -6.58 13.20 22.55
C GLU A 34 -6.77 14.54 21.85
N TYR A 35 -5.67 15.22 21.59
CA TYR A 35 -5.61 16.48 20.84
C TYR A 35 -4.64 16.31 19.68
N THR A 36 -4.94 16.95 18.57
CA THR A 36 -3.99 17.11 17.46
C THR A 36 -3.20 18.40 17.69
N LEU A 37 -1.88 18.31 17.69
CA LEU A 37 -0.98 19.45 17.70
C LEU A 37 -0.46 19.65 16.27
N ARG A 38 -0.67 20.84 15.69
CA ARG A 38 -0.16 21.23 14.38
C ARG A 38 0.94 22.28 14.56
N PHE A 39 2.06 22.08 13.90
CA PHE A 39 3.13 23.05 13.80
C PHE A 39 3.12 23.68 12.41
N ASP A 40 2.98 24.99 12.35
CA ASP A 40 3.09 25.77 11.12
C ASP A 40 4.51 26.36 11.07
N VAL A 41 5.37 25.82 10.22
CA VAL A 41 6.77 26.22 10.08
C VAL A 41 6.91 27.07 8.83
N THR A 42 7.16 28.38 8.99
CA THR A 42 7.37 29.30 7.86
C THR A 42 8.85 29.54 7.67
N LEU A 43 9.35 29.26 6.50
CA LEU A 43 10.75 29.49 6.10
C LEU A 43 11.00 30.95 5.72
N ASP A 44 12.27 31.33 5.58
CA ASP A 44 12.68 32.67 5.20
C ASP A 44 12.24 33.09 3.77
N ASN A 45 11.96 32.12 2.90
CA ASN A 45 11.40 32.32 1.55
C ASN A 45 9.87 32.62 1.57
N GLY A 46 9.21 32.47 2.72
CA GLY A 46 7.79 32.70 2.93
C GLY A 46 6.88 31.46 2.76
N GLU A 47 7.45 30.32 2.42
CA GLU A 47 6.72 29.03 2.36
C GLU A 47 6.41 28.53 3.77
N THR A 48 5.26 27.90 3.93
CA THR A 48 4.80 27.35 5.21
C THR A 48 4.52 25.87 5.09
N TYR A 49 5.13 25.08 5.94
CA TYR A 49 4.98 23.63 6.05
C TYR A 49 4.21 23.28 7.31
N TYR A 50 3.43 22.20 7.25
CA TYR A 50 2.54 21.76 8.31
C TYR A 50 2.96 20.39 8.84
N TYR A 51 3.27 20.32 10.14
CA TYR A 51 3.60 19.07 10.81
C TYR A 51 2.57 18.78 11.89
N TYR A 52 2.26 17.52 12.09
CA TYR A 52 1.22 17.09 13.01
C TYR A 52 1.75 16.05 13.98
N THR A 53 1.31 16.14 15.24
CA THR A 53 1.52 15.09 16.23
C THR A 53 0.31 15.00 17.16
N ARG A 54 0.25 13.93 17.93
CA ARG A 54 -0.80 13.73 18.92
C ARG A 54 -0.33 14.16 20.28
N LEU A 55 -1.26 14.67 21.08
CA LEU A 55 -1.03 15.06 22.47
C LEU A 55 -2.10 14.41 23.33
N LEU A 56 -1.67 13.59 24.28
CA LEU A 56 -2.54 12.82 25.16
C LEU A 56 -2.00 12.84 26.59
N GLN A 57 -2.83 13.28 27.54
CA GLN A 57 -2.50 13.22 28.96
C GLN A 57 -3.24 12.05 29.62
N ARG A 58 -2.49 11.09 30.14
CA ARG A 58 -3.00 9.93 30.88
C ARG A 58 -2.22 9.74 32.19
N ALA A 59 -2.87 9.18 33.21
CA ALA A 59 -2.22 8.73 34.42
C ALA A 59 -2.05 7.21 34.42
N GLY A 60 -0.98 6.73 35.07
CA GLY A 60 -0.76 5.28 35.28
C GLY A 60 -0.43 4.48 34.03
N THR A 61 0.20 5.10 33.03
CA THR A 61 0.45 4.50 31.72
C THR A 61 1.70 3.63 31.66
N ASN A 62 2.57 3.64 32.67
CA ASN A 62 3.86 2.93 32.69
C ASN A 62 4.69 3.15 31.40
N ILE A 63 4.62 4.35 30.84
CA ILE A 63 5.23 4.66 29.54
C ILE A 63 6.75 4.52 29.56
N SER A 64 7.38 4.91 30.66
CA SER A 64 8.83 4.81 30.84
C SER A 64 9.29 3.35 30.74
N GLU A 65 8.56 2.44 31.37
CA GLU A 65 8.85 1.02 31.40
C GLU A 65 8.68 0.38 30.01
N TYR A 66 7.69 0.83 29.24
CA TYR A 66 7.50 0.36 27.86
C TYR A 66 8.61 0.85 26.91
N LEU A 67 8.98 2.12 27.00
CA LEU A 67 10.07 2.69 26.20
C LEU A 67 11.41 2.05 26.53
N GLU A 68 11.68 1.87 27.84
CA GLU A 68 12.91 1.23 28.33
C GLU A 68 12.99 -0.25 27.88
N PHE A 69 11.86 -0.96 27.90
CA PHE A 69 11.79 -2.32 27.42
C PHE A 69 12.09 -2.41 25.91
N ALA A 70 11.43 -1.61 25.09
CA ALA A 70 11.62 -1.63 23.63
C ALA A 70 13.07 -1.24 23.26
N ASP A 71 13.63 -0.19 23.88
CA ASP A 71 15.03 0.23 23.67
C ASP A 71 16.01 -0.87 24.09
N SER A 72 15.78 -1.50 25.24
CA SER A 72 16.62 -2.60 25.73
C SER A 72 16.52 -3.84 24.84
N PHE A 73 15.32 -4.19 24.35
CA PHE A 73 15.11 -5.40 23.57
C PHE A 73 15.92 -5.39 22.25
N TYR A 74 15.79 -4.35 21.41
CA TYR A 74 16.51 -4.33 20.15
C TYR A 74 18.03 -4.25 20.31
N GLN A 75 18.52 -3.51 21.33
CA GLN A 75 19.95 -3.47 21.64
C GLN A 75 20.46 -4.82 22.14
N THR A 76 19.68 -5.54 22.93
CA THR A 76 20.06 -6.87 23.41
C THR A 76 20.06 -7.89 22.25
N CYS A 77 19.25 -7.71 21.20
CA CYS A 77 19.35 -8.54 19.99
C CYS A 77 20.73 -8.43 19.31
N LEU A 78 21.42 -7.30 19.47
CA LEU A 78 22.75 -7.04 18.91
C LEU A 78 23.91 -7.40 19.87
N ASP A 79 23.61 -7.89 21.06
CA ASP A 79 24.58 -8.26 22.08
C ASP A 79 24.59 -9.79 22.28
N PRO A 80 25.49 -10.52 21.60
CA PRO A 80 25.53 -11.99 21.70
C PRO A 80 25.72 -12.54 23.11
N GLU A 81 26.36 -11.79 24.03
CA GLU A 81 26.60 -12.22 25.39
C GLU A 81 25.34 -12.24 26.25
N ASN A 82 24.45 -11.26 26.03
CA ASN A 82 23.22 -11.04 26.80
C ASN A 82 21.94 -11.48 26.07
N ALA A 83 22.00 -11.75 24.77
CA ALA A 83 20.86 -12.09 23.92
C ALA A 83 19.98 -13.22 24.48
N SER A 84 20.57 -14.20 25.19
CA SER A 84 19.84 -15.33 25.78
C SER A 84 18.72 -14.92 26.74
N THR A 85 18.78 -13.71 27.30
CA THR A 85 17.75 -13.17 28.19
C THR A 85 16.43 -12.90 27.48
N LEU A 86 16.46 -12.70 26.15
CA LEU A 86 15.27 -12.45 25.33
C LEU A 86 14.40 -13.70 25.11
N ALA A 87 14.96 -14.89 25.27
CA ALA A 87 14.24 -16.16 25.08
C ALA A 87 12.96 -16.26 25.93
N ALA A 88 12.92 -15.58 27.07
CA ALA A 88 11.75 -15.57 27.96
C ALA A 88 10.55 -14.74 27.44
N TYR A 89 10.75 -13.95 26.39
CA TYR A 89 9.74 -13.08 25.77
C TYR A 89 9.24 -13.62 24.42
N LEU A 90 9.90 -14.64 23.87
CA LEU A 90 9.59 -15.21 22.57
C LEU A 90 8.76 -16.48 22.71
N GLU A 91 7.94 -16.76 21.73
CA GLU A 91 7.06 -17.94 21.64
C GLU A 91 7.37 -18.73 20.35
N PRO A 92 8.61 -19.28 20.18
CA PRO A 92 9.04 -19.88 18.92
C PRO A 92 8.13 -21.05 18.51
N ASP A 93 7.74 -21.08 17.24
CA ASP A 93 6.96 -22.14 16.62
C ASP A 93 7.77 -22.79 15.49
N GLU A 94 8.15 -24.06 15.67
CA GLU A 94 8.94 -24.82 14.70
C GLU A 94 8.20 -25.05 13.36
N THR A 95 6.90 -24.84 13.32
CA THR A 95 6.11 -24.96 12.07
C THR A 95 6.22 -23.72 11.19
N GLN A 96 6.69 -22.60 11.72
CA GLN A 96 6.92 -21.38 10.95
C GLN A 96 8.28 -21.44 10.24
N THR A 97 8.23 -21.54 8.92
CA THR A 97 9.43 -21.57 8.06
C THR A 97 9.89 -20.15 7.68
N ASN A 98 10.31 -19.35 8.65
CA ASN A 98 10.97 -18.08 8.35
C ASN A 98 12.38 -18.36 7.83
N SER A 99 12.52 -18.43 6.50
CA SER A 99 13.80 -18.73 5.84
C SER A 99 14.71 -17.51 5.69
N THR A 100 14.14 -16.29 5.86
CA THR A 100 14.84 -15.00 5.68
C THR A 100 14.79 -14.16 6.95
N TYR A 101 15.55 -13.06 6.97
CA TYR A 101 15.48 -12.03 8.02
C TYR A 101 14.47 -10.91 7.68
N GLU A 102 13.86 -10.94 6.50
CA GLU A 102 12.97 -9.90 6.02
C GLU A 102 11.78 -9.65 6.94
N ASN A 103 11.08 -10.71 7.34
CA ASN A 103 9.92 -10.61 8.21
C ASN A 103 10.05 -11.64 9.35
N LEU A 104 10.22 -11.15 10.56
CA LEU A 104 10.27 -11.94 11.78
C LEU A 104 9.15 -11.51 12.73
N ASN A 105 8.71 -12.43 13.59
CA ASN A 105 7.69 -12.14 14.59
C ASN A 105 7.98 -12.88 15.91
N ILE A 106 7.11 -12.73 16.90
CA ILE A 106 7.25 -13.31 18.23
C ILE A 106 7.41 -14.84 18.20
N HIS A 107 6.95 -15.52 17.11
CA HIS A 107 7.04 -16.97 16.93
C HIS A 107 8.28 -17.40 16.14
N SER A 108 9.09 -16.47 15.69
CA SER A 108 10.34 -16.74 15.00
C SER A 108 11.38 -17.35 15.96
N SER A 109 12.33 -18.10 15.40
CA SER A 109 13.38 -18.70 16.21
C SER A 109 14.23 -17.64 16.91
N PHE A 110 14.66 -17.95 18.14
CA PHE A 110 15.55 -17.07 18.91
C PHE A 110 16.80 -16.66 18.10
N GLU A 111 17.43 -17.62 17.42
CA GLU A 111 18.61 -17.37 16.59
C GLU A 111 18.36 -16.29 15.52
N ARG A 112 17.17 -16.31 14.87
CA ARG A 112 16.81 -15.31 13.86
C ARG A 112 16.57 -13.93 14.48
N ILE A 113 15.87 -13.88 15.60
CA ILE A 113 15.59 -12.60 16.30
C ILE A 113 16.89 -11.92 16.73
N THR A 114 17.91 -12.70 17.10
CA THR A 114 19.22 -12.21 17.57
C THR A 114 20.30 -12.20 16.48
N TRP A 115 19.91 -12.16 15.22
CA TRP A 115 20.75 -12.04 14.04
C TRP A 115 21.69 -13.22 13.76
N GLY A 116 21.63 -14.29 14.56
CA GLY A 116 22.36 -15.52 14.33
C GLY A 116 23.87 -15.34 14.33
N THR A 117 24.48 -15.58 13.16
CA THR A 117 25.97 -15.46 12.98
C THR A 117 26.34 -14.13 12.27
N LEU A 118 25.39 -13.25 11.96
CA LEU A 118 25.66 -11.97 11.33
C LEU A 118 26.28 -10.98 12.34
N ASP A 119 27.28 -10.22 11.91
CA ASP A 119 27.96 -9.20 12.73
C ASP A 119 27.30 -7.83 12.57
N MET A 120 25.98 -7.78 12.85
CA MET A 120 25.19 -6.58 12.67
C MET A 120 25.64 -5.47 13.61
N LYS A 121 25.89 -4.29 13.05
CA LYS A 121 26.29 -3.08 13.78
C LYS A 121 25.20 -2.02 13.71
N LEU A 122 24.98 -1.34 14.83
CA LEU A 122 24.02 -0.25 14.91
C LEU A 122 24.67 1.02 14.34
N GLU A 123 24.20 1.46 13.17
CA GLU A 123 24.62 2.71 12.52
C GLU A 123 23.80 3.89 13.02
N LYS A 124 22.50 3.69 13.15
CA LYS A 124 21.61 4.72 13.65
C LYS A 124 20.69 4.18 14.73
N LYS A 125 20.69 4.90 15.87
CA LYS A 125 19.88 4.57 17.04
C LYS A 125 18.39 4.80 16.78
N ALA A 126 17.55 3.87 17.24
CA ALA A 126 16.11 3.96 17.11
C ALA A 126 15.51 5.16 17.84
N VAL A 127 14.47 5.75 17.23
CA VAL A 127 13.58 6.70 17.87
C VAL A 127 12.20 6.04 18.02
N PRO A 128 11.71 5.91 19.27
CA PRO A 128 10.44 5.24 19.51
C PRO A 128 9.25 6.10 19.11
N VAL A 129 8.30 5.50 18.39
CA VAL A 129 7.01 6.10 18.04
C VAL A 129 5.89 5.34 18.71
N ILE A 130 5.16 5.99 19.61
CA ILE A 130 4.01 5.39 20.29
C ILE A 130 2.82 5.44 19.33
N LYS A 131 2.35 4.27 18.88
CA LYS A 131 1.20 4.16 17.96
C LYS A 131 -0.13 4.08 18.68
N ASP A 132 -0.18 3.33 19.77
CA ASP A 132 -1.38 3.19 20.60
C ASP A 132 -1.00 2.98 22.06
N MET A 133 -1.80 3.54 22.97
CA MET A 133 -1.60 3.37 24.39
C MET A 133 -2.94 3.47 25.13
N ASN A 134 -3.20 2.50 26.00
CA ASN A 134 -4.31 2.53 26.93
C ASN A 134 -3.82 2.21 28.37
N GLU A 135 -4.74 1.99 29.31
CA GLU A 135 -4.40 1.74 30.73
C GLU A 135 -3.59 0.44 30.94
N THR A 136 -3.67 -0.50 30.03
CA THR A 136 -3.11 -1.85 30.19
C THR A 136 -2.08 -2.22 29.16
N THR A 137 -2.13 -1.63 27.95
CA THR A 137 -1.26 -1.99 26.81
C THR A 137 -0.67 -0.76 26.15
N CYS A 138 0.48 -0.95 25.51
CA CYS A 138 1.15 0.03 24.68
C CYS A 138 1.68 -0.64 23.42
N SER A 139 1.56 0.04 22.29
CA SER A 139 2.17 -0.36 21.02
C SER A 139 3.19 0.69 20.58
N ILE A 140 4.41 0.24 20.26
CA ILE A 140 5.55 1.08 19.90
C ILE A 140 6.16 0.56 18.60
N TYR A 141 6.52 1.48 17.69
CA TYR A 141 7.44 1.22 16.60
C TYR A 141 8.82 1.79 16.92
N LEU A 142 9.85 1.03 16.57
CA LEU A 142 11.22 1.48 16.51
C LEU A 142 11.73 1.33 15.07
N THR A 143 12.30 2.39 14.51
CA THR A 143 13.00 2.31 13.21
C THR A 143 14.46 2.68 13.42
N TYR A 144 15.38 1.88 12.91
CA TYR A 144 16.81 2.03 13.07
C TYR A 144 17.57 1.45 11.87
N VAL A 145 18.84 1.82 11.72
CA VAL A 145 19.69 1.33 10.63
C VAL A 145 20.79 0.46 11.20
N LEU A 146 20.94 -0.72 10.60
CA LEU A 146 22.05 -1.65 10.86
C LEU A 146 22.98 -1.71 9.65
N SER A 147 24.21 -2.12 9.88
CA SER A 147 25.14 -2.54 8.81
C SER A 147 25.70 -3.92 9.09
N ASP A 148 26.05 -4.62 8.01
CA ASP A 148 26.89 -5.80 8.02
C ASP A 148 28.04 -5.61 7.00
N THR A 149 29.22 -6.10 7.34
CA THR A 149 30.38 -6.05 6.45
C THR A 149 30.99 -7.45 6.38
N PRO A 150 30.53 -8.28 5.42
CA PRO A 150 31.09 -9.59 5.18
C PRO A 150 32.59 -9.50 4.88
N GLU A 151 33.35 -10.57 5.18
CA GLU A 151 34.78 -10.60 4.87
C GLU A 151 35.01 -10.41 3.36
N ASP A 152 35.84 -9.41 3.00
CA ASP A 152 36.21 -9.04 1.63
C ASP A 152 35.09 -8.42 0.75
N GLU A 153 33.96 -7.98 1.35
CA GLU A 153 32.83 -7.37 0.66
C GLU A 153 32.59 -5.91 1.05
N THR A 154 31.68 -5.24 0.33
CA THR A 154 31.20 -3.91 0.68
C THR A 154 30.30 -3.97 1.90
N THR A 155 30.17 -2.85 2.62
CA THR A 155 29.23 -2.75 3.74
C THR A 155 27.83 -2.57 3.22
N ASP A 156 26.92 -3.45 3.68
CA ASP A 156 25.50 -3.38 3.41
C ASP A 156 24.78 -2.71 4.56
N TYR A 157 23.78 -1.92 4.23
CA TYR A 157 22.94 -1.21 5.18
C TYR A 157 21.51 -1.74 5.15
N TYR A 158 20.90 -1.82 6.32
CA TYR A 158 19.56 -2.39 6.49
C TYR A 158 18.69 -1.42 7.30
N ASN A 159 17.55 -1.06 6.74
CA ASN A 159 16.50 -0.37 7.48
C ASN A 159 15.68 -1.42 8.24
N VAL A 160 15.59 -1.29 9.55
CA VAL A 160 14.87 -2.23 10.41
C VAL A 160 13.75 -1.50 11.13
N THR A 161 12.55 -2.06 11.03
CA THR A 161 11.38 -1.58 11.77
C THR A 161 10.87 -2.67 12.67
N ASP A 162 10.91 -2.44 13.98
CA ASP A 162 10.37 -3.31 15.01
C ASP A 162 9.03 -2.78 15.52
N PHE A 163 8.05 -3.64 15.61
CA PHE A 163 6.78 -3.40 16.29
C PHE A 163 6.73 -4.16 17.60
N TYR A 164 6.32 -3.49 18.66
CA TYR A 164 6.13 -4.07 19.99
C TYR A 164 4.72 -3.80 20.47
N ARG A 165 3.98 -4.84 20.83
CA ARG A 165 2.76 -4.73 21.63
C ARG A 165 3.01 -5.28 23.02
N MET A 166 2.83 -4.47 24.04
CA MET A 166 3.24 -4.76 25.39
C MET A 166 2.13 -4.53 26.40
N ARG A 167 2.23 -5.23 27.53
CA ARG A 167 1.36 -5.03 28.71
C ARG A 167 2.20 -4.97 29.98
N TYR A 168 1.95 -3.99 30.83
CA TYR A 168 2.55 -3.95 32.14
C TYR A 168 1.69 -4.69 33.17
N ALA A 169 2.20 -5.71 33.78
CA ALA A 169 1.53 -6.52 34.79
C ALA A 169 2.54 -7.12 35.76
N GLN A 170 2.15 -7.23 37.03
CA GLN A 170 3.00 -7.83 38.05
C GLN A 170 4.40 -7.17 38.17
N SER A 171 4.46 -5.84 38.04
CA SER A 171 5.67 -5.04 38.08
C SER A 171 6.71 -5.36 37.01
N ARG A 172 6.27 -5.85 35.85
CA ARG A 172 7.11 -6.10 34.67
C ARG A 172 6.36 -5.85 33.36
N VAL A 173 7.12 -5.58 32.31
CA VAL A 173 6.60 -5.57 30.94
C VAL A 173 6.48 -7.00 30.45
N MET A 174 5.35 -7.33 29.82
CA MET A 174 5.09 -8.57 29.11
C MET A 174 4.96 -8.24 27.62
N LEU A 175 5.75 -8.87 26.79
CA LEU A 175 5.63 -8.79 25.33
C LEU A 175 4.42 -9.63 24.92
N LEU A 176 3.47 -9.02 24.22
CA LEU A 176 2.25 -9.68 23.74
C LEU A 176 2.37 -10.01 22.24
N ASP A 177 3.10 -9.16 21.53
CA ASP A 177 3.34 -9.30 20.10
C ASP A 177 4.62 -8.57 19.72
N PHE A 178 5.31 -9.09 18.73
CA PHE A 178 6.54 -8.53 18.17
C PHE A 178 6.61 -8.88 16.69
N ASP A 179 6.82 -7.86 15.87
CA ASP A 179 7.13 -8.02 14.45
C ASP A 179 8.37 -7.22 14.11
N ARG A 180 9.21 -7.77 13.25
CA ARG A 180 10.38 -7.10 12.66
C ARG A 180 10.31 -7.19 11.16
N ASN A 181 10.43 -6.06 10.48
CA ASN A 181 10.69 -5.98 9.07
C ASN A 181 12.11 -5.44 8.85
N THR A 182 12.88 -6.13 8.00
CA THR A 182 14.25 -5.77 7.64
C THR A 182 14.35 -5.63 6.14
N GLN A 183 14.81 -4.48 5.67
CA GLN A 183 14.99 -4.17 4.26
C GLN A 183 16.42 -3.71 4.02
N GLU A 184 17.08 -4.31 3.03
CA GLU A 184 18.40 -3.87 2.59
C GLU A 184 18.30 -2.55 1.83
N LEU A 185 19.13 -1.58 2.17
CA LEU A 185 19.24 -0.31 1.45
C LEU A 185 20.07 -0.53 0.20
N TYR A 186 19.40 -0.66 -0.93
CA TYR A 186 20.04 -0.93 -2.21
C TYR A 186 20.96 0.24 -2.65
N ASP A 187 22.21 -0.04 -2.97
CA ASP A 187 23.21 0.96 -3.37
C ASP A 187 23.73 0.81 -4.81
N GLY A 188 23.23 -0.20 -5.52
CA GLY A 188 23.61 -0.47 -6.90
C GLY A 188 25.03 -1.04 -7.12
N LYS A 189 25.74 -1.41 -6.05
CA LYS A 189 27.14 -1.87 -6.14
C LYS A 189 27.28 -3.38 -6.31
N HIS A 190 26.29 -4.17 -5.87
CA HIS A 190 26.32 -5.63 -5.92
C HIS A 190 25.87 -6.20 -7.27
N THR A 191 26.42 -5.70 -8.36
CA THR A 191 26.06 -6.14 -9.71
C THR A 191 27.03 -7.22 -10.20
N GLU A 192 26.54 -8.43 -10.45
CA GLU A 192 27.34 -9.54 -10.96
C GLU A 192 26.89 -9.97 -12.35
N LEU A 193 27.87 -10.24 -13.24
CA LEU A 193 27.61 -10.82 -14.54
C LEU A 193 27.55 -12.34 -14.43
N THR A 194 26.40 -12.93 -14.69
CA THR A 194 26.18 -14.36 -14.68
C THR A 194 26.11 -14.95 -16.09
N SER A 195 26.15 -16.29 -16.21
CA SER A 195 25.96 -16.96 -17.51
C SER A 195 24.54 -16.83 -18.09
N LYS A 196 23.56 -16.36 -17.32
CA LYS A 196 22.15 -16.22 -17.71
C LYS A 196 21.70 -14.77 -17.85
N GLY A 197 22.47 -13.82 -17.33
CA GLY A 197 22.11 -12.42 -17.30
C GLY A 197 22.98 -11.64 -16.31
N ILE A 198 22.46 -10.54 -15.85
CA ILE A 198 23.11 -9.71 -14.84
C ILE A 198 22.30 -9.81 -13.57
N ASP A 199 22.97 -10.16 -12.48
CA ASP A 199 22.42 -10.06 -11.14
C ASP A 199 22.65 -8.63 -10.65
N LEU A 200 21.57 -7.92 -10.32
CA LEU A 200 21.62 -6.56 -9.81
C LEU A 200 21.77 -6.50 -8.29
N GLY A 201 21.75 -7.64 -7.61
CA GLY A 201 21.79 -7.70 -6.14
C GLY A 201 20.47 -7.30 -5.48
N VAL A 202 19.36 -7.22 -6.22
CA VAL A 202 18.04 -6.92 -5.65
C VAL A 202 17.48 -8.16 -4.99
N VAL A 203 17.24 -8.10 -3.69
CA VAL A 203 16.81 -9.25 -2.87
C VAL A 203 15.31 -9.28 -2.57
N ALA A 204 14.56 -8.25 -2.93
CA ALA A 204 13.12 -8.19 -2.73
C ALA A 204 12.39 -9.22 -3.61
N LYS A 205 11.38 -9.89 -3.04
CA LYS A 205 10.65 -10.98 -3.69
C LYS A 205 9.74 -10.50 -4.82
N ASP A 206 9.10 -9.36 -4.63
CA ASP A 206 8.11 -8.77 -5.53
C ASP A 206 8.57 -7.39 -5.97
N VAL A 207 9.54 -7.34 -6.90
CA VAL A 207 10.09 -6.08 -7.42
C VAL A 207 9.23 -5.60 -8.58
N GLN A 208 8.72 -4.37 -8.47
CA GLN A 208 8.13 -3.69 -9.61
C GLN A 208 9.24 -3.30 -10.58
N TYR A 209 9.15 -3.74 -11.83
CA TYR A 209 10.09 -3.35 -12.88
C TYR A 209 9.40 -3.17 -14.23
N GLN A 210 10.02 -2.38 -15.07
CA GLN A 210 9.61 -2.18 -16.46
C GLN A 210 10.85 -1.96 -17.34
N SER A 211 10.82 -2.50 -18.57
CA SER A 211 11.89 -2.30 -19.54
C SER A 211 11.40 -1.51 -20.76
N ASN A 212 12.35 -0.87 -21.45
CA ASN A 212 12.10 -0.36 -22.79
C ASN A 212 11.84 -1.52 -23.79
N LYS A 213 11.43 -1.22 -25.02
CA LYS A 213 11.08 -2.23 -26.04
C LYS A 213 12.27 -3.11 -26.45
N SER A 214 13.48 -2.54 -26.47
CA SER A 214 14.72 -3.29 -26.80
C SER A 214 15.24 -4.12 -25.60
N SER A 215 14.68 -3.95 -24.41
CA SER A 215 15.06 -4.65 -23.17
C SER A 215 16.55 -4.46 -22.79
N ASP A 216 17.13 -3.32 -23.11
CA ASP A 216 18.47 -2.95 -22.72
C ASP A 216 18.51 -1.88 -21.61
N ILE A 217 17.37 -1.28 -21.30
CA ILE A 217 17.18 -0.41 -20.14
C ILE A 217 16.04 -0.97 -19.29
N VAL A 218 16.32 -1.18 -18.00
CA VAL A 218 15.33 -1.68 -17.03
C VAL A 218 15.25 -0.71 -15.88
N ALA A 219 14.05 -0.19 -15.62
CA ALA A 219 13.74 0.55 -14.41
C ALA A 219 13.11 -0.39 -13.37
N PHE A 220 13.43 -0.22 -12.11
CA PHE A 220 12.89 -1.02 -11.03
C PHE A 220 12.78 -0.19 -9.75
N VAL A 221 11.83 -0.58 -8.89
CA VAL A 221 11.59 0.08 -7.61
C VAL A 221 12.13 -0.79 -6.49
N GLN A 222 12.99 -0.20 -5.66
CA GLN A 222 13.52 -0.82 -4.46
C GLN A 222 13.33 0.14 -3.28
N GLU A 223 12.57 -0.28 -2.27
CA GLU A 223 12.35 0.48 -1.02
C GLU A 223 11.92 1.94 -1.21
N GLY A 224 10.93 2.16 -2.08
CA GLY A 224 10.43 3.49 -2.39
C GLY A 224 11.37 4.34 -3.25
N GLU A 225 12.48 3.77 -3.72
CA GLU A 225 13.42 4.41 -4.63
C GLU A 225 13.27 3.88 -6.05
N LEU A 226 13.46 4.74 -7.05
CA LEU A 226 13.48 4.35 -8.45
C LEU A 226 14.91 4.26 -8.95
N TRP A 227 15.24 3.12 -9.49
CA TRP A 227 16.54 2.82 -10.08
C TRP A 227 16.41 2.45 -11.55
N SER A 228 17.45 2.67 -12.33
CA SER A 228 17.56 2.23 -13.71
C SER A 228 18.89 1.54 -13.94
N TYR A 229 18.86 0.42 -14.66
CA TYR A 229 20.04 -0.25 -15.19
C TYR A 229 20.07 -0.17 -16.71
N ASN A 230 21.15 0.40 -17.25
CA ASN A 230 21.41 0.44 -18.68
C ASN A 230 22.47 -0.61 -19.03
N ARG A 231 22.06 -1.68 -19.74
CA ARG A 231 22.92 -2.81 -20.12
C ARG A 231 24.05 -2.38 -21.06
N SER A 232 23.76 -1.49 -22.01
CA SER A 232 24.74 -1.04 -22.99
C SER A 232 25.86 -0.20 -22.37
N ALA A 233 25.52 0.59 -21.36
CA ALA A 233 26.47 1.39 -20.58
C ALA A 233 27.07 0.63 -19.38
N ASN A 234 26.49 -0.54 -19.02
CA ASN A 234 26.76 -1.29 -17.80
C ASN A 234 26.73 -0.36 -16.58
N LYS A 235 25.63 0.38 -16.42
CA LYS A 235 25.51 1.41 -15.40
C LYS A 235 24.17 1.33 -14.70
N THR A 236 24.20 1.30 -13.37
CA THR A 236 23.05 1.52 -12.50
C THR A 236 22.98 3.00 -12.13
N THR A 237 21.79 3.59 -12.16
CA THR A 237 21.54 5.00 -11.83
C THR A 237 20.35 5.08 -10.90
N GLN A 238 20.51 5.74 -9.75
CA GLN A 238 19.39 6.14 -8.90
C GLN A 238 18.68 7.31 -9.57
N ILE A 239 17.40 7.13 -9.86
CA ILE A 239 16.56 8.11 -10.54
C ILE A 239 15.84 8.99 -9.51
N PHE A 240 15.24 8.34 -8.50
CA PHE A 240 14.47 9.02 -7.48
C PHE A 240 14.70 8.40 -6.11
N SER A 241 14.89 9.25 -5.10
CA SER A 241 14.95 8.88 -3.70
C SER A 241 14.58 10.09 -2.84
N PHE A 242 13.90 9.86 -1.74
CA PHE A 242 13.79 10.84 -0.66
C PHE A 242 14.95 10.76 0.34
N ARG A 243 15.85 9.80 0.19
CA ARG A 243 17.06 9.69 1.01
C ARG A 243 18.16 10.55 0.42
N ASP A 244 18.92 11.23 1.28
CA ASP A 244 20.06 12.08 0.90
C ASP A 244 21.40 11.51 1.41
N GLY A 245 21.37 10.38 2.12
CA GLY A 245 22.54 9.65 2.63
C GLY A 245 22.99 10.09 4.02
N ASP A 246 22.24 10.98 4.69
CA ASP A 246 22.53 11.40 6.07
C ASP A 246 22.04 10.41 7.12
N LEU A 247 21.29 9.36 6.71
CA LEU A 247 20.69 8.35 7.57
C LEU A 247 19.85 8.97 8.70
N ASP A 248 19.20 10.12 8.45
CA ASP A 248 18.37 10.78 9.44
C ASP A 248 16.98 10.11 9.59
N GLU A 249 16.21 10.49 10.59
CA GLU A 249 14.89 9.88 10.85
C GLU A 249 13.90 10.13 9.71
N ARG A 250 14.06 11.22 8.97
CA ARG A 250 13.24 11.55 7.79
C ARG A 250 13.47 10.55 6.68
N GLU A 251 14.71 10.09 6.47
CA GLU A 251 15.03 9.08 5.46
C GLU A 251 14.37 7.74 5.73
N ASN A 252 14.13 7.42 6.99
CA ASN A 252 13.47 6.19 7.39
C ASN A 252 11.94 6.24 7.27
N LEU A 253 11.36 7.43 7.03
CA LEU A 253 9.93 7.56 6.80
C LEU A 253 9.59 7.18 5.35
N GLN A 254 9.10 5.95 5.16
CA GLN A 254 8.77 5.39 3.85
C GLN A 254 7.26 5.31 3.64
N GLU A 255 6.54 6.39 3.92
CA GLU A 255 5.10 6.47 3.69
C GLU A 255 4.82 6.98 2.26
N HIS A 256 5.51 6.39 1.27
CA HIS A 256 5.32 6.65 -0.16
C HIS A 256 5.61 5.41 -1.00
N GLY A 257 5.05 5.39 -2.20
CA GLY A 257 5.32 4.37 -3.21
C GLY A 257 5.68 5.02 -4.56
N VAL A 258 6.30 4.23 -5.42
CA VAL A 258 6.66 4.65 -6.78
C VAL A 258 5.97 3.73 -7.77
N LYS A 259 5.36 4.29 -8.82
CA LYS A 259 4.79 3.56 -9.95
C LYS A 259 5.55 3.95 -11.22
N ILE A 260 6.19 2.98 -11.86
CA ILE A 260 6.79 3.19 -13.18
C ILE A 260 5.68 3.27 -14.22
N VAL A 261 5.66 4.35 -14.99
CA VAL A 261 4.67 4.59 -16.04
C VAL A 261 5.21 4.09 -17.37
N ARG A 262 6.45 4.51 -17.73
CA ARG A 262 7.05 4.17 -19.00
C ARG A 262 8.59 4.27 -18.94
N VAL A 263 9.25 3.41 -19.71
CA VAL A 263 10.69 3.47 -19.99
C VAL A 263 10.88 3.61 -21.49
N GLU A 264 11.50 4.70 -21.95
CA GLU A 264 11.75 4.96 -23.37
C GLU A 264 13.07 4.38 -23.87
N GLU A 265 13.20 4.29 -25.22
CA GLU A 265 14.46 3.83 -25.85
C GLU A 265 15.63 4.79 -25.62
N SER A 266 15.36 6.07 -25.37
CA SER A 266 16.34 7.09 -24.96
C SER A 266 16.92 6.86 -23.56
N GLY A 267 16.19 6.13 -22.71
CA GLY A 267 16.43 5.97 -21.29
C GLY A 267 15.65 6.96 -20.43
N ASP A 268 14.80 7.79 -21.04
CA ASP A 268 13.88 8.65 -20.30
C ASP A 268 12.82 7.81 -19.63
N ILE A 269 12.39 8.22 -18.44
CA ILE A 269 11.45 7.46 -17.61
C ILE A 269 10.39 8.41 -17.07
N ASP A 270 9.10 8.06 -17.31
CA ASP A 270 7.98 8.68 -16.65
C ASP A 270 7.55 7.81 -15.47
N PHE A 271 7.32 8.42 -14.32
CA PHE A 271 6.93 7.71 -13.10
C PHE A 271 6.07 8.59 -12.19
N VAL A 272 5.39 7.93 -11.26
CA VAL A 272 4.52 8.57 -10.27
C VAL A 272 5.02 8.22 -8.89
N VAL A 273 5.14 9.21 -8.02
CA VAL A 273 5.32 9.05 -6.57
C VAL A 273 3.99 9.35 -5.89
N TYR A 274 3.54 8.48 -5.03
CA TYR A 274 2.27 8.64 -4.33
C TYR A 274 2.43 8.39 -2.83
N GLY A 275 1.73 9.15 -2.03
CA GLY A 275 1.79 9.09 -0.57
C GLY A 275 2.31 10.36 0.05
N TYR A 276 3.03 10.25 1.16
CA TYR A 276 3.60 11.38 1.88
C TYR A 276 4.86 11.90 1.18
N MET A 277 4.87 13.19 0.85
CA MET A 277 6.03 13.84 0.26
C MET A 277 7.01 14.23 1.36
N ASN A 278 8.12 13.51 1.42
CA ASN A 278 9.08 13.60 2.50
C ASN A 278 10.17 14.67 2.26
N ARG A 279 10.24 15.20 1.04
CA ARG A 279 11.22 16.21 0.61
C ARG A 279 10.60 17.15 -0.44
N ASP A 280 11.35 18.16 -0.79
CA ASP A 280 11.09 19.11 -1.87
C ASP A 280 9.93 20.07 -1.61
N VAL A 281 9.36 20.63 -2.67
CA VAL A 281 8.34 21.70 -2.59
C VAL A 281 7.02 21.26 -1.94
N HIS A 282 6.73 19.96 -1.95
CA HIS A 282 5.50 19.39 -1.35
C HIS A 282 5.75 18.68 -0.01
N GLU A 283 6.91 18.93 0.62
CA GLU A 283 7.22 18.32 1.92
C GLU A 283 6.09 18.55 2.93
N GLY A 284 5.63 17.47 3.57
CA GLY A 284 4.54 17.49 4.55
C GLY A 284 3.15 17.32 3.95
N GLU A 285 3.00 17.28 2.63
CA GLU A 285 1.75 16.99 1.95
C GLU A 285 1.63 15.51 1.57
N VAL A 286 0.41 15.04 1.42
CA VAL A 286 0.11 13.72 0.84
C VAL A 286 -0.50 13.95 -0.53
N GLY A 287 -0.03 13.20 -1.53
CA GLY A 287 -0.51 13.42 -2.89
C GLY A 287 0.03 12.42 -3.91
N ILE A 288 -0.23 12.77 -5.16
CA ILE A 288 0.26 12.07 -6.35
C ILE A 288 1.12 13.06 -7.12
N ALA A 289 2.41 12.77 -7.24
CA ALA A 289 3.37 13.56 -8.04
C ALA A 289 3.77 12.78 -9.29
N VAL A 290 3.64 13.40 -10.45
CA VAL A 290 4.07 12.84 -11.74
C VAL A 290 5.42 13.46 -12.08
N TYR A 291 6.40 12.60 -12.37
CA TYR A 291 7.77 13.00 -12.68
C TYR A 291 8.22 12.49 -14.05
N HIS A 292 9.08 13.26 -14.67
CA HIS A 292 9.84 12.89 -15.85
C HIS A 292 11.34 12.86 -15.54
N TYR A 293 12.01 11.77 -15.84
CA TYR A 293 13.48 11.68 -15.82
C TYR A 293 14.02 11.74 -17.23
N GLY A 294 14.86 12.73 -17.50
CA GLY A 294 15.60 12.91 -18.74
C GLY A 294 17.01 12.30 -18.64
N ALA A 295 17.24 11.20 -19.35
CA ALA A 295 18.49 10.42 -19.27
C ALA A 295 19.72 11.20 -19.78
N GLU A 296 19.55 12.06 -20.80
CA GLU A 296 20.64 12.86 -21.37
C GLU A 296 21.19 13.86 -20.37
N LEU A 297 20.32 14.53 -19.62
CA LEU A 297 20.69 15.55 -18.63
C LEU A 297 20.87 14.96 -17.23
N ASN A 298 20.46 13.71 -17.02
CA ASN A 298 20.41 13.05 -15.71
C ASN A 298 19.64 13.92 -14.70
N GLN A 299 18.44 14.35 -15.07
CA GLN A 299 17.62 15.28 -14.32
C GLN A 299 16.19 14.75 -14.18
N VAL A 300 15.61 14.93 -13.00
CA VAL A 300 14.20 14.66 -12.72
C VAL A 300 13.45 15.99 -12.65
N GLU A 301 12.32 16.07 -13.33
CA GLU A 301 11.41 17.21 -13.32
C GLU A 301 10.05 16.78 -12.85
N GLU A 302 9.47 17.53 -11.89
CA GLU A 302 8.07 17.34 -11.51
C GLU A 302 7.17 17.96 -12.57
N GLU A 303 6.23 17.14 -13.06
CA GLU A 303 5.34 17.54 -14.14
C GLU A 303 3.96 17.97 -13.60
N LEU A 304 3.49 17.32 -12.54
CA LEU A 304 2.18 17.56 -11.95
C LEU A 304 2.15 17.09 -10.50
N PHE A 305 1.50 17.85 -9.62
CA PHE A 305 1.15 17.42 -8.27
C PHE A 305 -0.34 17.51 -8.02
N ILE A 306 -0.93 16.46 -7.46
CA ILE A 306 -2.34 16.38 -7.08
C ILE A 306 -2.40 16.12 -5.58
N PRO A 307 -2.77 17.11 -4.73
CA PRO A 307 -2.87 16.93 -3.29
C PRO A 307 -4.04 16.01 -2.94
N MET A 308 -3.81 15.07 -2.02
CA MET A 308 -4.79 14.12 -1.52
C MET A 308 -5.03 14.33 -0.02
N LYS A 309 -6.16 13.81 0.48
CA LYS A 309 -6.54 13.90 1.90
C LYS A 309 -6.33 12.59 2.65
N SER A 310 -6.30 11.49 1.92
CA SER A 310 -6.09 10.14 2.44
C SER A 310 -4.64 9.91 2.84
N SER A 311 -4.39 8.98 3.78
CA SER A 311 -3.04 8.56 4.12
C SER A 311 -2.42 7.70 3.02
N TYR A 312 -1.11 7.47 3.12
CA TYR A 312 -0.37 6.62 2.18
C TYR A 312 -0.96 5.22 2.05
N GLU A 313 -1.39 4.61 3.16
CA GLU A 313 -1.93 3.25 3.15
C GLU A 313 -3.18 3.12 2.27
N TYR A 314 -4.08 4.12 2.32
CA TYR A 314 -5.26 4.16 1.44
C TYR A 314 -4.86 4.41 -0.02
N LEU A 315 -3.95 5.36 -0.27
CA LEU A 315 -3.47 5.62 -1.63
C LEU A 315 -2.74 4.41 -2.23
N LYS A 316 -2.04 3.64 -1.40
CA LYS A 316 -1.41 2.39 -1.84
C LYS A 316 -2.45 1.36 -2.28
N GLU A 317 -3.49 1.13 -1.47
CA GLU A 317 -4.61 0.25 -1.84
C GLU A 317 -5.28 0.72 -3.13
N ASP A 318 -5.54 2.02 -3.27
CA ASP A 318 -6.14 2.62 -4.46
C ASP A 318 -5.27 2.41 -5.70
N MET A 319 -3.96 2.66 -5.61
CA MET A 319 -2.99 2.47 -6.69
C MET A 319 -2.82 0.99 -7.09
N GLU A 320 -2.91 0.06 -6.13
CA GLU A 320 -2.88 -1.38 -6.40
C GLU A 320 -4.17 -1.85 -7.08
N LEU A 321 -5.33 -1.27 -6.70
CA LEU A 321 -6.63 -1.61 -7.25
C LEU A 321 -6.76 -1.19 -8.71
N LEU A 322 -6.42 0.04 -9.03
CA LEU A 322 -6.40 0.56 -10.39
C LEU A 322 -5.31 1.61 -10.57
N SER A 323 -4.34 1.31 -11.40
CA SER A 323 -3.34 2.26 -11.91
C SER A 323 -2.90 1.85 -13.30
N TYR A 324 -3.79 2.08 -14.28
CA TYR A 324 -3.60 1.66 -15.67
C TYR A 324 -3.07 2.79 -16.54
N VAL A 325 -2.00 2.53 -17.28
CA VAL A 325 -1.41 3.47 -18.24
C VAL A 325 -1.71 3.03 -19.66
N THR A 326 -2.34 3.89 -20.44
CA THR A 326 -2.65 3.63 -21.86
C THR A 326 -1.40 3.84 -22.74
N ARG A 327 -1.48 3.38 -24.00
CA ARG A 327 -0.42 3.62 -25.01
C ARG A 327 -0.23 5.08 -25.37
N ASP A 328 -1.24 5.92 -25.10
CA ASP A 328 -1.21 7.36 -25.37
C ASP A 328 -0.81 8.19 -24.13
N ASP A 329 -0.25 7.53 -23.10
CA ASP A 329 0.27 8.12 -21.85
C ASP A 329 -0.81 8.78 -20.96
N MET A 330 -2.01 8.19 -21.00
CA MET A 330 -3.06 8.51 -20.04
C MET A 330 -2.97 7.54 -18.86
N LEU A 331 -2.82 8.03 -17.65
CA LEU A 331 -2.90 7.24 -16.42
C LEU A 331 -4.31 7.31 -15.85
N TYR A 332 -4.97 6.16 -15.73
CA TYR A 332 -6.23 6.01 -14.98
C TYR A 332 -5.94 5.44 -13.61
N VAL A 333 -6.47 6.10 -12.59
CA VAL A 333 -6.31 5.67 -11.19
C VAL A 333 -7.58 5.99 -10.40
N ILE A 334 -7.97 5.08 -9.50
CA ILE A 334 -9.02 5.38 -8.52
C ILE A 334 -8.33 5.96 -7.30
N LEU A 335 -8.74 7.14 -6.87
CA LEU A 335 -8.20 7.85 -5.70
C LEU A 335 -9.37 8.44 -4.90
N GLU A 336 -9.45 8.14 -3.61
CA GLU A 336 -10.48 8.68 -2.71
C GLU A 336 -11.91 8.48 -3.27
N ASP A 337 -12.20 7.28 -3.81
CA ASP A 337 -13.47 6.91 -4.46
C ASP A 337 -13.78 7.61 -5.78
N ASP A 338 -12.86 8.36 -6.38
CA ASP A 338 -13.03 9.01 -7.68
C ASP A 338 -12.09 8.40 -8.74
N LEU A 339 -12.58 8.24 -9.98
CA LEU A 339 -11.75 7.83 -11.13
C LEU A 339 -11.10 9.05 -11.75
N TYR A 340 -9.80 9.15 -11.59
CA TYR A 340 -8.96 10.16 -12.23
C TYR A 340 -8.43 9.66 -13.58
N GLN A 341 -8.38 10.56 -14.54
CA GLN A 341 -7.62 10.44 -15.77
C GLN A 341 -6.55 11.53 -15.76
N ILE A 342 -5.30 11.14 -15.80
CA ILE A 342 -4.14 12.02 -15.77
C ILE A 342 -3.46 11.95 -17.13
N ASP A 343 -3.41 13.08 -17.84
CA ASP A 343 -2.64 13.23 -19.10
C ASP A 343 -1.21 13.63 -18.74
N ILE A 344 -0.29 12.67 -18.83
CA ILE A 344 1.10 12.85 -18.46
C ILE A 344 1.79 13.86 -19.41
N LYS A 345 1.46 13.83 -20.71
CA LYS A 345 2.04 14.76 -21.70
C LYS A 345 1.55 16.20 -21.56
N GLN A 346 0.26 16.37 -21.26
CA GLN A 346 -0.32 17.70 -21.10
C GLN A 346 -0.24 18.24 -19.67
N LYS A 347 0.30 17.43 -18.73
CA LYS A 347 0.48 17.79 -17.32
C LYS A 347 -0.84 18.25 -16.69
N SER A 348 -1.90 17.48 -16.95
CA SER A 348 -3.27 17.83 -16.55
C SER A 348 -4.05 16.61 -16.12
N PHE A 349 -5.10 16.80 -15.35
CA PHE A 349 -5.98 15.72 -14.93
C PHE A 349 -7.45 16.15 -14.97
N GLN A 350 -8.32 15.15 -15.01
CA GLN A 350 -9.76 15.31 -14.82
C GLN A 350 -10.34 14.13 -14.05
N ILE A 351 -11.45 14.36 -13.37
CA ILE A 351 -12.24 13.29 -12.75
C ILE A 351 -13.24 12.79 -13.78
N VAL A 352 -13.11 11.53 -14.18
CA VAL A 352 -13.98 10.88 -15.18
C VAL A 352 -15.27 10.39 -14.54
N LYS A 353 -15.17 9.87 -13.32
CA LYS A 353 -16.31 9.37 -12.53
C LYS A 353 -16.08 9.68 -11.06
N GLU A 354 -17.04 10.38 -10.47
CA GLU A 354 -17.08 10.62 -9.03
C GLU A 354 -17.84 9.51 -8.31
N LYS A 355 -17.48 9.26 -7.04
CA LYS A 355 -18.15 8.36 -6.09
C LYS A 355 -18.28 6.92 -6.58
N LEU A 356 -17.16 6.33 -6.92
CA LEU A 356 -17.04 4.89 -7.11
C LEU A 356 -17.10 4.19 -5.74
N ILE A 357 -18.29 3.85 -5.29
CA ILE A 357 -18.51 3.20 -3.99
C ILE A 357 -17.86 1.81 -4.01
N LYS A 358 -17.04 1.49 -3.02
CA LYS A 358 -16.47 0.15 -2.82
C LYS A 358 -17.58 -0.91 -2.89
N ASP A 359 -17.30 -2.06 -3.49
CA ASP A 359 -18.24 -3.15 -3.79
C ASP A 359 -19.33 -2.81 -4.84
N ARG A 360 -19.27 -1.62 -5.46
CA ARG A 360 -20.15 -1.20 -6.57
C ARG A 360 -19.45 -1.12 -7.91
N TYR A 361 -18.19 -1.48 -7.96
CA TYR A 361 -17.42 -1.56 -9.20
C TYR A 361 -16.51 -2.79 -9.17
N VAL A 362 -16.08 -3.19 -10.34
CA VAL A 362 -15.13 -4.28 -10.56
C VAL A 362 -14.10 -3.86 -11.59
N VAL A 363 -12.86 -4.30 -11.39
CA VAL A 363 -11.71 -4.02 -12.27
C VAL A 363 -11.23 -5.33 -12.87
N SER A 364 -10.83 -5.34 -14.13
CA SER A 364 -10.22 -6.52 -14.77
C SER A 364 -8.82 -6.78 -14.18
N LYS A 365 -8.34 -8.04 -14.29
CA LYS A 365 -7.01 -8.43 -13.78
C LYS A 365 -5.87 -7.63 -14.44
N SER A 366 -6.03 -7.25 -15.70
CA SER A 366 -5.09 -6.40 -16.44
C SER A 366 -5.18 -4.93 -16.08
N GLN A 367 -6.21 -4.55 -15.30
CA GLN A 367 -6.62 -3.17 -15.02
C GLN A 367 -7.04 -2.36 -16.28
N ALA A 368 -7.21 -3.00 -17.45
CA ALA A 368 -7.60 -2.31 -18.68
C ALA A 368 -9.10 -2.06 -18.81
N SER A 369 -9.93 -2.70 -17.98
CA SER A 369 -11.39 -2.58 -17.99
C SER A 369 -11.94 -2.34 -16.59
N LEU A 370 -12.90 -1.41 -16.49
CA LEU A 370 -13.62 -1.06 -15.27
C LEU A 370 -15.12 -1.14 -15.53
N ALA A 371 -15.89 -1.69 -14.61
CA ALA A 371 -17.34 -1.64 -14.66
C ALA A 371 -17.92 -1.20 -13.31
N TRP A 372 -18.91 -0.30 -13.32
CA TRP A 372 -19.56 0.17 -12.11
C TRP A 372 -21.07 0.13 -12.21
N MET A 373 -21.71 -0.03 -11.07
CA MET A 373 -23.16 0.00 -10.88
C MET A 373 -23.59 1.41 -10.51
N ASP A 374 -24.56 1.97 -11.25
CA ASP A 374 -24.93 3.38 -11.12
C ASP A 374 -25.87 3.70 -9.93
N GLN A 375 -26.35 2.68 -9.19
CA GLN A 375 -27.20 2.86 -8.00
C GLN A 375 -26.41 2.71 -6.70
N GLU A 376 -26.77 3.55 -5.72
CA GLU A 376 -26.16 3.53 -4.38
C GLU A 376 -26.69 2.38 -3.50
N GLU A 377 -27.95 1.97 -3.68
CA GLU A 377 -28.56 0.88 -2.92
C GLU A 377 -28.03 -0.49 -3.35
N GLU A 378 -27.68 -1.29 -2.35
CA GLU A 378 -27.29 -2.66 -2.59
C GLU A 378 -28.43 -3.47 -3.20
N ASN A 379 -28.11 -4.28 -4.20
CA ASN A 379 -29.07 -5.16 -4.90
C ASN A 379 -30.21 -4.42 -5.65
N ALA A 380 -30.13 -3.11 -5.84
CA ALA A 380 -31.13 -2.32 -6.56
C ALA A 380 -30.69 -1.88 -7.97
N CYS A 381 -29.50 -2.30 -8.39
CA CYS A 381 -28.89 -1.84 -9.64
C CYS A 381 -29.68 -2.26 -10.87
N THR A 382 -29.98 -1.28 -11.73
CA THR A 382 -30.62 -1.47 -13.03
C THR A 382 -29.74 -1.11 -14.21
N GLN A 383 -28.57 -0.50 -13.96
CA GLN A 383 -27.64 -0.10 -15.00
C GLN A 383 -26.19 -0.35 -14.56
N ILE A 384 -25.42 -1.05 -15.38
CA ILE A 384 -23.98 -1.17 -15.26
C ILE A 384 -23.34 -0.38 -16.39
N THR A 385 -22.38 0.47 -16.08
CA THR A 385 -21.54 1.14 -17.06
C THR A 385 -20.19 0.43 -17.12
N VAL A 386 -19.74 0.10 -18.32
CA VAL A 386 -18.45 -0.56 -18.59
C VAL A 386 -17.55 0.38 -19.37
N MET A 387 -16.32 0.53 -18.93
CA MET A 387 -15.31 1.39 -19.55
C MET A 387 -14.09 0.58 -19.97
N SER A 388 -13.67 0.75 -21.21
CA SER A 388 -12.34 0.35 -21.68
C SER A 388 -11.39 1.51 -21.42
N LEU A 389 -10.42 1.31 -20.54
CA LEU A 389 -9.49 2.38 -20.17
C LEU A 389 -8.50 2.68 -21.31
N GLU A 390 -8.09 1.66 -22.08
CA GLU A 390 -7.21 1.88 -23.23
C GLU A 390 -7.82 2.78 -24.30
N GLN A 391 -9.14 2.69 -24.52
CA GLN A 391 -9.85 3.46 -25.54
C GLN A 391 -10.53 4.71 -24.98
N GLY A 392 -10.78 4.75 -23.68
CA GLY A 392 -11.55 5.78 -23.02
C GLY A 392 -13.07 5.71 -23.29
N ASP A 393 -13.53 4.66 -23.99
CA ASP A 393 -14.91 4.46 -24.40
C ASP A 393 -15.73 3.77 -23.31
N THR A 394 -17.03 4.06 -23.26
CA THR A 394 -17.97 3.42 -22.34
C THR A 394 -19.18 2.88 -23.07
N TYR A 395 -19.77 1.80 -22.54
CA TYR A 395 -21.11 1.37 -22.90
C TYR A 395 -21.91 0.98 -21.64
N THR A 396 -23.22 0.85 -21.78
CA THR A 396 -24.12 0.58 -20.65
C THR A 396 -24.98 -0.66 -20.89
N ILE A 397 -25.11 -1.47 -19.83
CA ILE A 397 -26.01 -2.61 -19.75
C ILE A 397 -27.22 -2.18 -18.93
N GLN A 398 -28.42 -2.38 -19.46
CA GLN A 398 -29.69 -2.05 -18.81
C GLN A 398 -30.44 -3.31 -18.42
N ALA A 399 -30.91 -3.37 -17.18
CA ALA A 399 -31.86 -4.40 -16.73
C ALA A 399 -33.22 -4.24 -17.41
N GLN A 400 -33.91 -5.34 -17.66
CA GLN A 400 -35.29 -5.28 -18.08
C GLN A 400 -36.22 -4.88 -16.93
N SER A 401 -37.44 -4.45 -17.26
CA SER A 401 -38.43 -4.10 -16.24
C SER A 401 -38.71 -5.28 -15.30
N GLY A 402 -38.62 -5.07 -13.99
CA GLY A 402 -38.78 -6.09 -12.96
C GLY A 402 -37.52 -6.94 -12.73
N GLN A 403 -36.35 -6.48 -13.24
CA GLN A 403 -35.06 -7.12 -13.02
C GLN A 403 -34.05 -6.18 -12.39
N LYS A 404 -33.06 -6.77 -11.72
CA LYS A 404 -31.85 -6.13 -11.22
C LYS A 404 -30.63 -6.85 -11.80
N ILE A 405 -29.52 -6.10 -11.91
CA ILE A 405 -28.25 -6.62 -12.42
C ILE A 405 -27.14 -6.32 -11.44
N LYS A 406 -26.12 -7.19 -11.40
CA LYS A 406 -24.96 -7.04 -10.51
C LYS A 406 -23.69 -7.37 -11.29
N ALA A 407 -22.72 -6.45 -11.30
CA ALA A 407 -21.39 -6.74 -11.80
C ALA A 407 -20.68 -7.69 -10.84
N LEU A 408 -20.07 -8.74 -11.35
CA LEU A 408 -19.44 -9.82 -10.57
C LEU A 408 -17.92 -9.82 -10.74
N GLY A 409 -17.41 -9.29 -11.86
CA GLY A 409 -15.99 -9.22 -12.19
C GLY A 409 -15.76 -9.37 -13.69
N PHE A 410 -14.51 -9.65 -14.05
CA PHE A 410 -14.13 -9.86 -15.46
C PHE A 410 -13.49 -11.24 -15.64
N MET A 411 -13.85 -11.91 -16.74
CA MET A 411 -13.12 -13.06 -17.25
C MET A 411 -12.28 -12.59 -18.42
N ASN A 412 -10.97 -12.46 -18.26
CA ASN A 412 -10.11 -11.66 -19.12
C ASN A 412 -10.61 -10.19 -19.15
N GLU A 413 -11.03 -9.69 -20.32
CA GLU A 413 -11.62 -8.36 -20.46
C GLU A 413 -13.15 -8.37 -20.66
N ASP A 414 -13.78 -9.54 -20.60
CA ASP A 414 -15.23 -9.69 -20.76
C ASP A 414 -15.91 -9.56 -19.39
N LEU A 415 -16.94 -8.70 -19.31
CA LEU A 415 -17.68 -8.50 -18.07
C LEU A 415 -18.52 -9.73 -17.73
N VAL A 416 -18.42 -10.18 -16.48
CA VAL A 416 -19.30 -11.17 -15.88
C VAL A 416 -20.33 -10.44 -15.01
N TYR A 417 -21.61 -10.62 -15.28
CA TYR A 417 -22.67 -10.05 -14.49
C TYR A 417 -23.86 -10.98 -14.30
N GLY A 418 -24.58 -10.78 -13.20
CA GLY A 418 -25.77 -11.54 -12.86
C GLY A 418 -27.03 -10.74 -13.06
N ILE A 419 -28.13 -11.45 -13.40
CA ILE A 419 -29.49 -10.91 -13.55
C ILE A 419 -30.38 -11.63 -12.55
N ALA A 420 -31.13 -10.88 -11.75
CA ALA A 420 -32.14 -11.40 -10.85
C ALA A 420 -33.50 -10.72 -11.11
N ASN A 421 -34.63 -11.45 -11.01
CA ASN A 421 -35.92 -10.78 -10.95
C ASN A 421 -36.12 -10.14 -9.57
N ASP A 422 -36.91 -9.08 -9.48
CA ASP A 422 -37.22 -8.44 -8.20
C ASP A 422 -37.77 -9.43 -7.15
N SER A 423 -38.52 -10.46 -7.59
CA SER A 423 -39.06 -11.52 -6.72
C SER A 423 -37.98 -12.48 -6.19
N ASP A 424 -36.86 -12.58 -6.83
CA ASP A 424 -35.78 -13.53 -6.51
C ASP A 424 -34.74 -12.92 -5.56
N ILE A 425 -34.90 -11.63 -5.23
CA ILE A 425 -34.08 -10.92 -4.23
C ILE A 425 -34.81 -10.98 -2.90
N VAL A 426 -34.35 -11.83 -1.99
CA VAL A 426 -35.06 -12.13 -0.73
C VAL A 426 -34.18 -11.79 0.47
N THR A 427 -34.76 -11.02 1.41
CA THR A 427 -34.13 -10.74 2.71
C THR A 427 -34.74 -11.63 3.78
N ASP A 428 -33.93 -12.37 4.50
CA ASP A 428 -34.34 -13.22 5.59
C ASP A 428 -34.70 -12.43 6.88
N ASN A 429 -35.23 -13.13 7.88
CA ASN A 429 -35.59 -12.52 9.16
C ASN A 429 -34.38 -12.00 9.97
N ALA A 430 -33.16 -12.39 9.62
CA ALA A 430 -31.92 -11.91 10.22
C ALA A 430 -31.35 -10.67 9.49
N GLY A 431 -31.98 -10.26 8.38
CA GLY A 431 -31.55 -9.11 7.58
C GLY A 431 -30.56 -9.46 6.47
N ASN A 432 -30.25 -10.74 6.23
CA ASN A 432 -29.37 -11.16 5.14
C ASN A 432 -30.14 -11.18 3.82
N THR A 433 -29.64 -10.50 2.80
CA THR A 433 -30.26 -10.47 1.47
C THR A 433 -29.52 -11.42 0.54
N VAL A 434 -30.26 -12.33 -0.07
CA VAL A 434 -29.79 -13.19 -1.16
C VAL A 434 -30.20 -12.56 -2.48
N PHE A 435 -29.23 -12.20 -3.31
CA PHE A 435 -29.41 -11.77 -4.68
C PHE A 435 -29.34 -13.02 -5.57
N ALA A 436 -30.49 -13.71 -5.72
CA ALA A 436 -30.53 -14.97 -6.46
C ALA A 436 -30.65 -14.71 -7.96
N MET A 437 -29.53 -14.88 -8.67
CA MET A 437 -29.41 -14.65 -10.11
C MET A 437 -30.04 -15.83 -10.88
N ASN A 438 -31.08 -15.55 -11.64
CA ASN A 438 -31.65 -16.54 -12.56
C ASN A 438 -30.80 -16.71 -13.85
N THR A 439 -29.94 -15.73 -14.13
CA THR A 439 -29.05 -15.75 -15.30
C THR A 439 -27.70 -15.12 -14.92
N VAL A 440 -26.61 -15.74 -15.38
CA VAL A 440 -25.25 -15.17 -15.36
C VAL A 440 -24.77 -15.05 -16.78
N ARG A 441 -24.26 -13.87 -17.16
CA ARG A 441 -23.76 -13.57 -18.51
C ARG A 441 -22.29 -13.19 -18.49
N ILE A 442 -21.62 -13.55 -19.57
CA ILE A 442 -20.31 -13.04 -19.96
C ILE A 442 -20.51 -12.25 -21.25
N GLU A 443 -20.12 -10.97 -21.22
CA GLU A 443 -20.39 -10.02 -22.29
C GLU A 443 -19.12 -9.24 -22.65
N GLN A 444 -18.79 -9.23 -23.94
CA GLN A 444 -17.67 -8.46 -24.48
C GLN A 444 -17.96 -6.97 -24.46
N PHE A 445 -16.89 -6.16 -24.47
CA PHE A 445 -17.03 -4.73 -24.62
C PHE A 445 -17.82 -4.41 -25.90
N GLY A 446 -18.90 -3.62 -25.74
CA GLY A 446 -19.82 -3.27 -26.83
C GLY A 446 -21.11 -4.10 -26.87
N GLY A 447 -21.32 -5.04 -25.92
CA GLY A 447 -22.63 -5.66 -25.68
C GLY A 447 -22.87 -7.00 -26.36
N GLU A 448 -21.86 -7.68 -26.91
CA GLU A 448 -22.01 -9.02 -27.43
C GLU A 448 -21.95 -10.06 -26.30
N VAL A 449 -23.04 -10.81 -26.10
CA VAL A 449 -23.10 -11.90 -25.11
C VAL A 449 -22.33 -13.11 -25.64
N VAL A 450 -21.20 -13.42 -25.01
CA VAL A 450 -20.34 -14.56 -25.34
C VAL A 450 -20.87 -15.84 -24.73
N LYS A 451 -21.38 -15.75 -23.51
CA LYS A 451 -21.87 -16.90 -22.75
C LYS A 451 -23.02 -16.49 -21.84
N GLU A 452 -24.01 -17.38 -21.77
CA GLU A 452 -25.13 -17.25 -20.83
C GLU A 452 -25.33 -18.57 -20.09
N HIS A 453 -25.49 -18.49 -18.77
CA HIS A 453 -25.91 -19.60 -17.94
C HIS A 453 -27.30 -19.29 -17.37
N HIS A 454 -28.24 -20.19 -17.66
CA HIS A 454 -29.61 -20.17 -17.13
C HIS A 454 -30.09 -21.60 -16.97
N GLU A 455 -30.75 -21.89 -15.84
CA GLU A 455 -31.36 -23.18 -15.57
C GLU A 455 -32.73 -22.99 -14.87
N ASP A 456 -33.76 -23.66 -15.32
CA ASP A 456 -35.10 -23.52 -14.76
C ASP A 456 -35.15 -23.96 -13.29
N ASN A 457 -35.71 -23.12 -12.42
CA ASN A 457 -35.83 -23.32 -10.96
C ASN A 457 -34.53 -23.51 -10.21
N VAL A 458 -33.44 -23.05 -10.79
CA VAL A 458 -32.11 -22.97 -10.16
C VAL A 458 -31.61 -21.54 -10.28
N TRP A 459 -31.06 -21.02 -9.20
CA TRP A 459 -30.45 -19.69 -9.15
C TRP A 459 -28.98 -19.79 -8.76
N VAL A 460 -28.22 -18.76 -9.11
CA VAL A 460 -26.83 -18.57 -8.69
C VAL A 460 -26.82 -17.52 -7.58
N SER A 461 -26.34 -17.88 -6.40
CA SER A 461 -26.25 -16.96 -5.25
C SER A 461 -24.93 -16.21 -5.20
N ASN A 462 -23.86 -16.82 -5.75
CA ASN A 462 -22.53 -16.23 -5.79
C ASN A 462 -21.72 -16.80 -6.94
N VAL A 463 -20.71 -16.03 -7.41
CA VAL A 463 -19.77 -16.46 -8.46
C VAL A 463 -18.36 -16.24 -7.97
N LYS A 464 -17.53 -17.28 -8.03
CA LYS A 464 -16.09 -17.19 -7.77
C LYS A 464 -15.34 -17.19 -9.09
N LEU A 465 -14.61 -16.09 -9.33
CA LEU A 465 -13.76 -15.97 -10.49
C LEU A 465 -12.37 -16.53 -10.16
N GLN A 466 -11.95 -17.52 -10.95
CA GLN A 466 -10.61 -18.07 -10.94
C GLN A 466 -10.01 -17.93 -12.35
N GLU A 467 -8.72 -18.14 -12.49
CA GLU A 467 -8.07 -18.03 -13.78
C GLU A 467 -8.66 -19.03 -14.80
N GLY A 468 -9.41 -18.49 -15.79
CA GLY A 468 -10.09 -19.28 -16.82
C GLY A 468 -11.31 -20.09 -16.38
N LEU A 469 -11.77 -19.91 -15.13
CA LEU A 469 -12.90 -20.66 -14.54
C LEU A 469 -13.82 -19.76 -13.74
N LEU A 470 -15.14 -19.90 -13.97
CA LEU A 470 -16.17 -19.37 -13.08
C LEU A 470 -16.80 -20.55 -12.32
N GLU A 471 -16.75 -20.53 -11.02
CA GLU A 471 -17.53 -21.42 -10.17
C GLU A 471 -18.83 -20.72 -9.79
N LEU A 472 -19.97 -21.35 -10.10
CA LEU A 472 -21.30 -20.87 -9.84
C LEU A 472 -21.84 -21.56 -8.57
N GLU A 473 -22.01 -20.84 -7.47
CA GLU A 473 -22.67 -21.34 -6.27
C GLU A 473 -24.17 -21.32 -6.50
N ARG A 474 -24.79 -22.51 -6.65
CA ARG A 474 -26.19 -22.64 -7.02
C ARG A 474 -27.09 -22.89 -5.83
N VAL A 475 -28.33 -22.41 -5.94
CA VAL A 475 -29.37 -22.56 -4.93
C VAL A 475 -30.71 -22.92 -5.58
N GLN A 476 -31.56 -23.59 -4.81
CA GLN A 476 -32.95 -23.85 -5.18
C GLN A 476 -33.90 -23.27 -4.10
N TRP A 477 -35.09 -22.90 -4.51
CA TRP A 477 -36.11 -22.41 -3.59
C TRP A 477 -36.89 -23.58 -2.95
N GLU A 478 -36.71 -23.78 -1.66
CA GLU A 478 -37.39 -24.84 -0.90
C GLU A 478 -37.94 -24.29 0.42
N ASN A 479 -39.21 -24.61 0.73
CA ASN A 479 -39.86 -24.27 2.01
C ASN A 479 -39.72 -22.79 2.44
N GLY A 480 -39.71 -21.86 1.49
CA GLY A 480 -39.65 -20.44 1.77
C GLY A 480 -38.23 -19.85 1.93
N ALA A 481 -37.19 -20.58 1.54
CA ALA A 481 -35.80 -20.15 1.58
C ALA A 481 -35.00 -20.72 0.41
N TYR A 482 -33.86 -20.07 0.11
CA TYR A 482 -32.88 -20.61 -0.80
C TYR A 482 -31.99 -21.63 -0.11
N VAL A 483 -31.87 -22.82 -0.69
CA VAL A 483 -31.05 -23.93 -0.19
C VAL A 483 -29.95 -24.23 -1.19
N ALA A 484 -28.70 -24.30 -0.70
CA ALA A 484 -27.54 -24.60 -1.53
C ALA A 484 -27.61 -26.00 -2.14
N ILE A 485 -27.26 -26.10 -3.42
CA ILE A 485 -27.08 -27.35 -4.18
C ILE A 485 -25.63 -27.43 -4.72
N SER A 486 -25.33 -28.46 -5.49
CA SER A 486 -24.00 -28.61 -6.11
C SER A 486 -23.66 -27.41 -6.99
N SER A 487 -22.41 -26.91 -6.91
CA SER A 487 -21.91 -25.87 -7.80
C SER A 487 -21.81 -26.35 -9.26
N ASP A 488 -21.82 -25.41 -10.18
CA ASP A 488 -21.57 -25.61 -11.60
C ASP A 488 -20.39 -24.72 -12.05
N HIS A 489 -19.86 -24.96 -13.27
CA HIS A 489 -18.67 -24.29 -13.73
C HIS A 489 -18.80 -23.82 -15.17
N ILE A 490 -18.34 -22.62 -15.46
CA ILE A 490 -18.14 -22.12 -16.81
C ILE A 490 -16.62 -22.03 -17.04
N MET A 491 -16.13 -22.81 -18.02
CA MET A 491 -14.72 -22.76 -18.42
C MET A 491 -14.51 -21.85 -19.63
N ASN A 492 -13.43 -21.09 -19.60
CA ASN A 492 -12.96 -20.39 -20.78
C ASN A 492 -12.18 -21.37 -21.67
N ASN A 493 -12.71 -21.68 -22.85
CA ASN A 493 -12.07 -22.57 -23.82
C ASN A 493 -11.08 -21.87 -24.76
N LEU A 494 -10.77 -20.61 -24.53
CA LEU A 494 -9.71 -19.92 -25.26
C LEU A 494 -8.36 -20.47 -24.76
N GLN A 495 -7.79 -21.39 -25.55
CA GLN A 495 -6.39 -21.76 -25.38
C GLN A 495 -5.54 -20.53 -25.70
N ILE A 496 -4.72 -20.13 -24.73
CA ILE A 496 -3.66 -19.13 -24.89
C ILE A 496 -2.59 -19.67 -25.84
#